data_ba8c5902b9a1fcfc15cc1eb7496a3895
#
_entry.id   ba8c5902b9a1fcfc15cc1eb7496a3895
#
_cell.length_a   1.000
_cell.length_b   1.000
_cell.length_c   1.000
_cell.angle_alpha   90.00
_cell.angle_beta   90.00
_cell.angle_gamma   90.00
#
_symmetry.space_group_name_H-M   'P 1'
#
loop_
_entity.id
_entity.type
_entity.pdbx_description
1 polymer ?
#
loop_
_entity_poly.entity_id
_entity_poly.type
_entity_poly.pdbx_seq_one_letter_code
_entity_poly.pdbx_strand_id
1 'polypeptide(L)'
;AIKALVAALGSDMRELQQAVSQLSLDAPAGTIDEALVDKFHQGRIETSGFDVADATLEGNLPIALITLRSALETGTDPVMVTAAIAASLRSIAKVSGVSRGAKSFELAGQLGMAPWQIDKARRQLQYWTPRGIATAVQAIAKADADVKGASPDPIYALEKALRTITAARGQR
;
A
#
# COMPACT_ATOMS: atom_id res chain seq x y z
N ALA A 1 -26.59 7.38 -0.80
CA ALA A 1 -25.31 8.09 -0.92
C ALA A 1 -24.87 8.76 0.39
N ILE A 2 -25.64 9.74 0.99
CA ILE A 2 -25.18 10.48 2.18
C ILE A 2 -24.85 9.56 3.35
N LYS A 3 -25.75 8.62 3.70
CA LYS A 3 -25.50 7.65 4.78
C LYS A 3 -24.27 6.78 4.49
N ALA A 4 -24.08 6.35 3.25
CA ALA A 4 -22.93 5.56 2.83
C ALA A 4 -21.64 6.38 2.92
N LEU A 5 -21.65 7.65 2.53
CA LEU A 5 -20.51 8.56 2.67
C LEU A 5 -20.09 8.74 4.13
N VAL A 6 -21.05 9.01 5.03
CA VAL A 6 -20.76 9.16 6.46
C VAL A 6 -20.28 7.85 7.09
N ALA A 7 -20.83 6.72 6.68
CA ALA A 7 -20.38 5.39 7.13
C ALA A 7 -18.96 5.08 6.65
N ALA A 8 -18.60 5.47 5.43
CA ALA A 8 -17.31 5.19 4.82
C ALA A 8 -16.17 6.14 5.27
N LEU A 9 -16.50 7.41 5.60
CA LEU A 9 -15.51 8.46 5.83
C LEU A 9 -15.57 9.05 7.25
N GLY A 10 -16.56 8.64 8.06
CA GLY A 10 -16.78 9.24 9.34
C GLY A 10 -17.46 10.62 9.26
N SER A 11 -17.29 11.43 10.31
CA SER A 11 -17.95 12.74 10.45
C SER A 11 -17.01 13.93 10.24
N ASP A 12 -15.80 13.73 9.71
CA ASP A 12 -14.91 14.84 9.40
C ASP A 12 -15.44 15.63 8.20
N MET A 13 -15.81 16.88 8.46
CA MET A 13 -16.44 17.75 7.46
C MET A 13 -15.52 18.07 6.28
N ARG A 14 -14.19 18.15 6.49
CA ARG A 14 -13.23 18.40 5.40
C ARG A 14 -13.11 17.20 4.49
N GLU A 15 -13.02 16.01 5.06
CA GLU A 15 -12.97 14.76 4.29
C GLU A 15 -14.26 14.56 3.51
N LEU A 16 -15.41 14.76 4.13
CA LEU A 16 -16.70 14.66 3.46
C LEU A 16 -16.82 15.68 2.30
N GLN A 17 -16.38 16.92 2.49
CA GLN A 17 -16.40 17.93 1.45
C GLN A 17 -15.50 17.57 0.27
N GLN A 18 -14.29 17.09 0.52
CA GLN A 18 -13.38 16.66 -0.53
C GLN A 18 -13.93 15.44 -1.29
N ALA A 19 -14.49 14.46 -0.58
CA ALA A 19 -15.09 13.29 -1.19
C ALA A 19 -16.30 13.65 -2.07
N VAL A 20 -17.19 14.52 -1.59
CA VAL A 20 -18.33 15.00 -2.38
C VAL A 20 -17.87 15.75 -3.63
N SER A 21 -16.85 16.60 -3.51
CA SER A 21 -16.28 17.32 -4.65
C SER A 21 -15.72 16.36 -5.70
N GLN A 22 -14.95 15.33 -5.29
CA GLN A 22 -14.41 14.34 -6.19
C GLN A 22 -15.50 13.49 -6.82
N LEU A 23 -16.43 12.96 -6.01
CA LEU A 23 -17.55 12.16 -6.50
C LEU A 23 -18.46 12.92 -7.48
N SER A 24 -18.59 14.24 -7.29
CA SER A 24 -19.38 15.07 -8.21
C SER A 24 -18.72 15.19 -9.59
N LEU A 25 -17.39 15.12 -9.67
CA LEU A 25 -16.64 15.10 -10.94
C LEU A 25 -16.74 13.73 -11.63
N ASP A 26 -16.77 12.67 -10.84
CA ASP A 26 -16.79 11.28 -11.33
C ASP A 26 -18.22 10.76 -11.60
N ALA A 27 -19.25 11.50 -11.14
CA ALA A 27 -20.66 11.06 -11.21
C ALA A 27 -21.23 11.15 -12.64
N PRO A 28 -21.63 10.05 -13.26
CA PRO A 28 -22.39 10.07 -14.51
C PRO A 28 -23.70 10.85 -14.30
N ALA A 29 -23.99 11.83 -15.15
CA ALA A 29 -25.20 12.64 -15.07
C ALA A 29 -25.39 13.45 -13.76
N GLY A 30 -24.30 13.70 -13.00
CA GLY A 30 -24.32 14.56 -11.81
C GLY A 30 -25.01 13.96 -10.58
N THR A 31 -25.30 12.65 -10.58
CA THR A 31 -25.91 11.98 -9.43
C THR A 31 -24.92 11.04 -8.74
N ILE A 32 -24.67 11.31 -7.46
CA ILE A 32 -23.86 10.44 -6.60
C ILE A 32 -24.78 9.37 -6.04
N ASP A 33 -24.64 8.13 -6.50
CA ASP A 33 -25.35 6.98 -5.97
C ASP A 33 -24.51 6.21 -4.93
N GLU A 34 -25.05 5.14 -4.38
CA GLU A 34 -24.39 4.33 -3.36
C GLU A 34 -23.24 3.51 -3.95
N ALA A 35 -23.40 3.01 -5.16
CA ALA A 35 -22.39 2.22 -5.86
C ALA A 35 -21.13 3.05 -6.17
N LEU A 36 -21.30 4.33 -6.53
CA LEU A 36 -20.18 5.24 -6.75
C LEU A 36 -19.45 5.53 -5.44
N VAL A 37 -20.17 5.71 -4.32
CA VAL A 37 -19.57 5.88 -3.00
C VAL A 37 -18.77 4.65 -2.58
N ASP A 38 -19.33 3.46 -2.76
CA ASP A 38 -18.64 2.20 -2.43
C ASP A 38 -17.36 2.01 -3.26
N LYS A 39 -17.42 2.30 -4.56
CA LYS A 39 -16.25 2.25 -5.44
C LYS A 39 -15.17 3.26 -5.01
N PHE A 40 -15.57 4.46 -4.65
CA PHE A 40 -14.66 5.50 -4.15
C PHE A 40 -14.01 5.08 -2.83
N HIS A 41 -14.78 4.52 -1.91
CA HIS A 41 -14.29 4.02 -0.62
C HIS A 41 -13.29 2.88 -0.80
N GLN A 42 -13.61 1.88 -1.64
CA GLN A 42 -12.69 0.79 -1.97
C GLN A 42 -11.38 1.32 -2.57
N GLY A 43 -11.45 2.26 -3.50
CA GLY A 43 -10.25 2.89 -4.08
C GLY A 43 -9.39 3.60 -3.03
N ARG A 44 -10.00 4.27 -2.04
CA ARG A 44 -9.27 4.90 -0.93
C ARG A 44 -8.59 3.87 -0.02
N ILE A 45 -9.26 2.78 0.30
CA ILE A 45 -8.70 1.69 1.11
C ILE A 45 -7.46 1.09 0.42
N GLU A 46 -7.54 0.82 -0.88
CA GLU A 46 -6.41 0.32 -1.65
C GLU A 46 -5.24 1.31 -1.67
N THR A 47 -5.51 2.59 -1.95
CA THR A 47 -4.49 3.66 -1.94
C THR A 47 -3.82 3.75 -0.59
N SER A 48 -4.57 3.73 0.50
CA SER A 48 -4.09 3.78 1.88
C SER A 48 -3.12 2.64 2.20
N GLY A 49 -3.40 1.41 1.76
CA GLY A 49 -2.49 0.27 1.90
C GLY A 49 -1.17 0.46 1.15
N PHE A 50 -1.22 1.01 -0.06
CA PHE A 50 -0.01 1.32 -0.84
C PHE A 50 0.79 2.49 -0.28
N ASP A 51 0.16 3.48 0.34
CA ASP A 51 0.85 4.59 1.01
C ASP A 51 1.67 4.08 2.21
N VAL A 52 1.11 3.13 2.98
CA VAL A 52 1.87 2.44 4.04
C VAL A 52 3.06 1.67 3.46
N ALA A 53 2.85 0.95 2.35
CA ALA A 53 3.90 0.20 1.68
C ALA A 53 5.02 1.12 1.19
N ASP A 54 4.70 2.25 0.58
CA ASP A 54 5.67 3.21 0.06
C ASP A 54 6.52 3.80 1.19
N ALA A 55 5.90 4.33 2.23
CA ALA A 55 6.63 4.87 3.39
C ALA A 55 7.55 3.82 4.05
N THR A 56 7.08 2.56 4.12
CA THR A 56 7.85 1.43 4.66
C THR A 56 9.07 1.13 3.80
N LEU A 57 8.90 1.03 2.48
CA LEU A 57 9.97 0.69 1.54
C LEU A 57 10.94 1.85 1.29
N GLU A 58 10.51 3.07 1.54
CA GLU A 58 11.36 4.26 1.57
C GLU A 58 12.20 4.38 2.86
N GLY A 59 11.93 3.52 3.85
CA GLY A 59 12.66 3.50 5.12
C GLY A 59 12.20 4.57 6.10
N ASN A 60 11.05 5.19 5.87
CA ASN A 60 10.50 6.23 6.73
C ASN A 60 9.55 5.63 7.78
N LEU A 61 10.12 5.01 8.83
CA LEU A 61 9.33 4.36 9.87
C LEU A 61 8.30 5.27 10.55
N PRO A 62 8.62 6.53 10.93
CA PRO A 62 7.62 7.41 11.53
C PRO A 62 6.40 7.62 10.64
N ILE A 63 6.61 7.93 9.36
CA ILE A 63 5.52 8.12 8.40
C ILE A 63 4.77 6.79 8.17
N ALA A 64 5.47 5.67 8.02
CA ALA A 64 4.84 4.36 7.84
C ALA A 64 3.88 4.01 9.00
N LEU A 65 4.28 4.30 10.26
CA LEU A 65 3.42 4.05 11.43
C LEU A 65 2.22 5.01 11.50
N ILE A 66 2.41 6.28 11.17
CA ILE A 66 1.32 7.27 11.13
C ILE A 66 0.31 6.87 10.05
N THR A 67 0.79 6.57 8.83
CA THR A 67 -0.05 6.16 7.71
C THR A 67 -0.76 4.84 7.99
N LEU A 68 -0.09 3.87 8.65
CA LEU A 68 -0.73 2.63 9.07
C LEU A 68 -1.92 2.90 10.01
N ARG A 69 -1.74 3.72 11.03
CA ARG A 69 -2.82 4.05 11.98
C ARG A 69 -3.99 4.72 11.28
N SER A 70 -3.71 5.72 10.44
CA SER A 70 -4.74 6.39 9.64
C SER A 70 -5.47 5.41 8.71
N ALA A 71 -4.76 4.49 8.05
CA ALA A 71 -5.35 3.47 7.21
C ALA A 71 -6.32 2.56 8.00
N LEU A 72 -5.91 2.10 9.18
CA LEU A 72 -6.73 1.25 10.05
C LEU A 72 -7.96 2.01 10.60
N GLU A 73 -7.80 3.27 11.00
CA GLU A 73 -8.89 4.13 11.46
C GLU A 73 -9.93 4.40 10.36
N THR A 74 -9.51 4.46 9.10
CA THR A 74 -10.39 4.62 7.94
C THR A 74 -10.95 3.31 7.39
N GLY A 75 -10.74 2.18 8.10
CA GLY A 75 -11.35 0.89 7.80
C GLY A 75 -10.53 -0.02 6.88
N THR A 76 -9.26 0.31 6.60
CA THR A 76 -8.39 -0.60 5.84
C THR A 76 -8.09 -1.85 6.68
N ASP A 77 -8.41 -3.02 6.13
CA ASP A 77 -8.12 -4.30 6.78
C ASP A 77 -6.59 -4.54 6.88
N PRO A 78 -6.06 -4.97 8.03
CA PRO A 78 -4.66 -5.36 8.19
C PRO A 78 -4.13 -6.31 7.10
N VAL A 79 -4.96 -7.23 6.60
CA VAL A 79 -4.62 -8.15 5.50
C VAL A 79 -4.36 -7.39 4.20
N MET A 80 -5.13 -6.32 3.93
CA MET A 80 -4.91 -5.48 2.73
C MET A 80 -3.58 -4.73 2.81
N VAL A 81 -3.19 -4.26 3.99
CA VAL A 81 -1.90 -3.60 4.21
C VAL A 81 -0.75 -4.59 3.97
N THR A 82 -0.81 -5.82 4.54
CA THR A 82 0.22 -6.84 4.29
C THR A 82 0.30 -7.20 2.81
N ALA A 83 -0.83 -7.32 2.13
CA ALA A 83 -0.88 -7.62 0.69
C ALA A 83 -0.22 -6.51 -0.15
N ALA A 84 -0.46 -5.23 0.15
CA ALA A 84 0.13 -4.09 -0.54
C ALA A 84 1.66 -4.04 -0.36
N ILE A 85 2.15 -4.23 0.87
CA ILE A 85 3.59 -4.29 1.16
C ILE A 85 4.24 -5.48 0.44
N ALA A 86 3.61 -6.66 0.49
CA ALA A 86 4.10 -7.85 -0.20
C ALA A 86 4.14 -7.68 -1.73
N ALA A 87 3.14 -7.02 -2.32
CA ALA A 87 3.11 -6.71 -3.75
C ALA A 87 4.25 -5.76 -4.15
N SER A 88 4.49 -4.72 -3.36
CA SER A 88 5.57 -3.75 -3.59
C SER A 88 6.95 -4.41 -3.44
N LEU A 89 7.17 -5.25 -2.43
CA LEU A 89 8.42 -6.02 -2.27
C LEU A 89 8.63 -7.00 -3.43
N ARG A 90 7.59 -7.70 -3.90
CA ARG A 90 7.68 -8.56 -5.10
C ARG A 90 8.09 -7.77 -6.34
N SER A 91 7.59 -6.54 -6.48
CA SER A 91 7.96 -5.65 -7.59
C SER A 91 9.45 -5.30 -7.55
N ILE A 92 9.98 -4.94 -6.37
CA ILE A 92 11.41 -4.69 -6.17
C ILE A 92 12.24 -5.95 -6.45
N ALA A 93 11.82 -7.11 -5.95
CA ALA A 93 12.51 -8.38 -6.17
C ALA A 93 12.56 -8.76 -7.67
N LYS A 94 11.45 -8.63 -8.40
CA LYS A 94 11.40 -8.88 -9.85
C LYS A 94 12.38 -7.98 -10.61
N VAL A 95 12.39 -6.69 -10.29
CA VAL A 95 13.26 -5.70 -10.95
C VAL A 95 14.72 -5.91 -10.59
N SER A 96 15.05 -6.47 -9.42
CA SER A 96 16.43 -6.77 -9.04
C SER A 96 17.07 -7.85 -9.90
N GLY A 97 16.27 -8.72 -10.51
CA GLY A 97 16.72 -9.83 -11.37
C GLY A 97 16.90 -9.49 -12.85
N VAL A 98 16.62 -8.25 -13.27
CA VAL A 98 16.72 -7.86 -14.70
C VAL A 98 17.78 -6.80 -14.95
N SER A 99 18.20 -6.67 -16.21
CA SER A 99 19.22 -5.70 -16.63
C SER A 99 18.79 -4.26 -16.31
N ARG A 100 19.69 -3.49 -15.71
CA ARG A 100 19.46 -2.07 -15.39
C ARG A 100 19.28 -1.19 -16.64
N GLY A 101 19.86 -1.60 -17.80
CA GLY A 101 19.81 -0.84 -19.04
C GLY A 101 18.57 -1.10 -19.89
N ALA A 102 17.80 -2.17 -19.63
CA ALA A 102 16.61 -2.47 -20.40
C ALA A 102 15.50 -1.43 -20.13
N LYS A 103 14.77 -1.06 -21.17
CA LYS A 103 13.67 -0.07 -21.04
C LYS A 103 12.47 -0.69 -20.36
N SER A 104 11.76 0.09 -19.52
CA SER A 104 10.65 -0.40 -18.71
C SER A 104 9.51 -0.98 -19.54
N PHE A 105 9.23 -0.42 -20.72
CA PHE A 105 8.20 -0.95 -21.62
C PHE A 105 8.57 -2.31 -22.22
N GLU A 106 9.87 -2.59 -22.46
CA GLU A 106 10.36 -3.88 -22.97
C GLU A 106 10.22 -4.99 -21.92
N LEU A 107 10.36 -4.63 -20.64
CA LEU A 107 10.26 -5.54 -19.52
C LEU A 107 8.81 -5.77 -19.04
N ALA A 108 7.86 -4.95 -19.47
CA ALA A 108 6.49 -4.98 -18.99
C ALA A 108 5.84 -6.37 -19.15
N GLY A 109 5.98 -6.98 -20.31
CA GLY A 109 5.45 -8.32 -20.58
C GLY A 109 6.18 -9.42 -19.80
N GLN A 110 7.51 -9.35 -19.69
CA GLN A 110 8.32 -10.33 -18.97
C GLN A 110 8.04 -10.32 -17.47
N LEU A 111 7.89 -9.14 -16.86
CA LEU A 111 7.68 -8.98 -15.42
C LEU A 111 6.20 -9.04 -15.01
N GLY A 112 5.27 -8.93 -15.98
CA GLY A 112 3.84 -8.78 -15.72
C GLY A 112 3.55 -7.51 -14.90
N MET A 113 4.19 -6.40 -15.27
CA MET A 113 4.09 -5.12 -14.55
C MET A 113 3.93 -3.97 -15.55
N ALA A 114 3.15 -2.95 -15.19
CA ALA A 114 3.08 -1.73 -16.00
C ALA A 114 4.44 -1.00 -15.99
N PRO A 115 4.83 -0.29 -17.07
CA PRO A 115 6.11 0.43 -17.14
C PRO A 115 6.37 1.36 -15.97
N TRP A 116 5.36 2.11 -15.51
CA TRP A 116 5.48 3.01 -14.37
C TRP A 116 5.74 2.28 -13.05
N GLN A 117 5.22 1.06 -12.87
CA GLN A 117 5.49 0.21 -11.70
C GLN A 117 6.95 -0.25 -11.70
N ILE A 118 7.50 -0.60 -12.87
CA ILE A 118 8.90 -0.96 -13.03
C ILE A 118 9.79 0.23 -12.69
N ASP A 119 9.47 1.42 -13.17
CA ASP A 119 10.23 2.64 -12.87
C ASP A 119 10.19 2.98 -11.38
N LYS A 120 9.02 2.83 -10.73
CA LYS A 120 8.88 3.00 -9.28
C LYS A 120 9.75 2.00 -8.52
N ALA A 121 9.65 0.71 -8.86
CA ALA A 121 10.43 -0.34 -8.22
C ALA A 121 11.94 -0.15 -8.42
N ARG A 122 12.39 0.33 -9.59
CA ARG A 122 13.81 0.66 -9.85
C ARG A 122 14.31 1.80 -8.95
N ARG A 123 13.52 2.85 -8.76
CA ARG A 123 13.89 3.95 -7.84
C ARG A 123 14.03 3.44 -6.41
N GLN A 124 13.11 2.59 -5.96
CA GLN A 124 13.15 2.02 -4.62
C GLN A 124 14.34 1.06 -4.46
N LEU A 125 14.62 0.21 -5.46
CA LEU A 125 15.70 -0.80 -5.45
C LEU A 125 17.09 -0.20 -5.17
N GLN A 126 17.35 1.06 -5.52
CA GLN A 126 18.66 1.70 -5.32
C GLN A 126 19.15 1.65 -3.86
N TYR A 127 18.23 1.53 -2.92
CA TYR A 127 18.51 1.53 -1.48
C TYR A 127 18.40 0.13 -0.85
N TRP A 128 18.20 -0.91 -1.65
CA TRP A 128 18.00 -2.27 -1.18
C TRP A 128 19.14 -3.19 -1.58
N THR A 129 19.56 -4.03 -0.65
CA THR A 129 20.48 -5.15 -0.91
C THR A 129 19.69 -6.44 -1.08
N PRO A 130 20.24 -7.49 -1.74
CA PRO A 130 19.58 -8.78 -1.82
C PRO A 130 19.22 -9.37 -0.44
N ARG A 131 20.11 -9.18 0.54
CA ARG A 131 19.86 -9.62 1.93
C ARG A 131 18.71 -8.84 2.58
N GLY A 132 18.69 -7.51 2.40
CA GLY A 132 17.62 -6.67 2.91
C GLY A 132 16.26 -7.04 2.32
N ILE A 133 16.19 -7.30 1.00
CA ILE A 133 14.98 -7.78 0.34
C ILE A 133 14.52 -9.12 0.94
N ALA A 134 15.43 -10.07 1.14
CA ALA A 134 15.10 -11.37 1.73
C ALA A 134 14.53 -11.22 3.15
N THR A 135 15.18 -10.40 3.99
CA THR A 135 14.70 -10.09 5.34
C THR A 135 13.31 -9.45 5.32
N ALA A 136 13.08 -8.49 4.43
CA ALA A 136 11.79 -7.81 4.28
C ALA A 136 10.68 -8.78 3.83
N VAL A 137 10.98 -9.67 2.88
CA VAL A 137 10.02 -10.70 2.41
C VAL A 137 9.65 -11.66 3.53
N GLN A 138 10.61 -12.11 4.33
CA GLN A 138 10.33 -12.98 5.48
C GLN A 138 9.49 -12.26 6.54
N ALA A 139 9.80 -11.00 6.83
CA ALA A 139 9.06 -10.20 7.80
C ALA A 139 7.60 -10.02 7.39
N ILE A 140 7.34 -9.69 6.12
CA ILE A 140 5.96 -9.51 5.66
C ILE A 140 5.21 -10.83 5.53
N ALA A 141 5.86 -11.94 5.16
CA ALA A 141 5.23 -13.24 5.13
C ALA A 141 4.80 -13.70 6.52
N LYS A 142 5.63 -13.43 7.56
CA LYS A 142 5.24 -13.68 8.94
C LYS A 142 4.06 -12.80 9.35
N ALA A 143 4.09 -11.51 9.07
CA ALA A 143 3.00 -10.60 9.41
C ALA A 143 1.68 -10.99 8.70
N ASP A 144 1.73 -11.47 7.47
CA ASP A 144 0.55 -11.96 6.74
C ASP A 144 -0.10 -13.15 7.45
N ALA A 145 0.69 -14.09 7.97
CA ALA A 145 0.16 -15.17 8.80
C ALA A 145 -0.41 -14.65 10.13
N ASP A 146 0.30 -13.73 10.78
CA ASP A 146 -0.08 -13.16 12.08
C ASP A 146 -1.42 -12.39 11.99
N VAL A 147 -1.63 -11.58 10.96
CA VAL A 147 -2.90 -10.82 10.77
C VAL A 147 -4.07 -11.72 10.36
N LYS A 148 -3.80 -12.90 9.80
CA LYS A 148 -4.80 -13.92 9.45
C LYS A 148 -5.16 -14.84 10.62
N GLY A 149 -4.70 -14.54 11.83
CA GLY A 149 -5.09 -15.25 13.04
C GLY A 149 -3.99 -16.06 13.72
N ALA A 150 -2.74 -16.03 13.23
CA ALA A 150 -1.63 -16.70 13.92
C ALA A 150 -1.11 -15.88 15.13
N SER A 151 -1.51 -14.63 15.28
CA SER A 151 -1.16 -13.77 16.42
C SER A 151 -2.41 -13.22 17.13
N PRO A 152 -2.39 -13.08 18.45
CA PRO A 152 -3.47 -12.44 19.19
C PRO A 152 -3.55 -10.92 18.96
N ASP A 153 -2.47 -10.29 18.47
CA ASP A 153 -2.40 -8.86 18.18
C ASP A 153 -1.92 -8.61 16.74
N PRO A 154 -2.86 -8.54 15.78
CA PRO A 154 -2.54 -8.33 14.38
C PRO A 154 -1.94 -6.96 14.10
N ILE A 155 -2.32 -5.92 14.87
CA ILE A 155 -1.81 -4.54 14.68
C ILE A 155 -0.35 -4.47 15.11
N TYR A 156 -0.02 -5.02 16.26
CA TYR A 156 1.37 -5.11 16.70
C TYR A 156 2.25 -5.93 15.74
N ALA A 157 1.72 -7.02 15.18
CA ALA A 157 2.42 -7.82 14.19
C ALA A 157 2.78 -6.99 12.94
N LEU A 158 1.86 -6.15 12.45
CA LEU A 158 2.10 -5.20 11.38
C LEU A 158 3.17 -4.16 11.76
N GLU A 159 3.03 -3.48 12.89
CA GLU A 159 4.01 -2.48 13.34
C GLU A 159 5.41 -3.08 13.46
N LYS A 160 5.52 -4.31 13.97
CA LYS A 160 6.78 -5.05 14.05
C LYS A 160 7.37 -5.34 12.67
N ALA A 161 6.53 -5.72 11.70
CA ALA A 161 6.96 -5.95 10.33
C ALA A 161 7.47 -4.66 9.69
N LEU A 162 6.75 -3.53 9.83
CA LEU A 162 7.19 -2.24 9.32
C LEU A 162 8.57 -1.85 9.87
N ARG A 163 8.79 -2.01 11.19
CA ARG A 163 10.10 -1.77 11.83
C ARG A 163 11.20 -2.64 11.23
N THR A 164 10.92 -3.93 11.07
CA THR A 164 11.89 -4.88 10.52
C THR A 164 12.23 -4.57 9.07
N ILE A 165 11.23 -4.26 8.25
CA ILE A 165 11.39 -3.93 6.83
C ILE A 165 12.17 -2.62 6.66
N THR A 166 11.80 -1.57 7.38
CA THR A 166 12.51 -0.28 7.32
C THR A 166 13.96 -0.42 7.78
N ALA A 167 14.23 -1.22 8.81
CA ALA A 167 15.59 -1.49 9.30
C ALA A 167 16.42 -2.35 8.33
N ALA A 168 15.78 -3.21 7.51
CA ALA A 168 16.45 -4.03 6.52
C ALA A 168 16.91 -3.23 5.28
N ARG A 169 16.34 -2.04 5.06
CA ARG A 169 16.75 -1.14 3.99
C ARG A 169 18.16 -0.61 4.24
N GLY A 170 19.06 -0.76 3.28
CA GLY A 170 20.43 -0.30 3.39
C GLY A 170 21.35 -1.17 4.24
N GLN A 171 20.88 -2.28 4.79
CA GLN A 171 21.77 -3.26 5.46
C GLN A 171 22.73 -3.86 4.43
N ARG A 172 24.04 -3.67 4.64
CA ARG A 172 25.12 -4.26 3.85
C ARG A 172 25.46 -5.65 4.33
#